data_1ec32d24a449f221c533d197f46d271e
#
_entry.id   1ec32d24a449f221c533d197f46d271e
#
_cell.length_a   1.000
_cell.length_b   1.000
_cell.length_c   1.000
_cell.angle_alpha   90.00
_cell.angle_beta   90.00
_cell.angle_gamma   90.00
#
_symmetry.space_group_name_H-M   'P 1'
#
loop_
_entity.id
_entity.type
_entity.pdbx_description
1 polymer ?
#
loop_
_entity_poly.entity_id
_entity_poly.type
_entity_poly.pdbx_seq_one_letter_code
_entity_poly.pdbx_strand_id
1 'polypeptide(L)'
;MKKNFKLIMAGIVVLSALSMTACKGNKVESKAESKTESPVANTVESTAESASNEDLNGTYDSSVYTNKAFNIKFDAKAVNMEMVSAEDLSDMQKKTHDDTLKMYAHDTANSSSVLFGLVNITSDLKAYIDGNIARINKDNEGAGDIKAESTTIKFLGKDAPCINAKLTANGVTQYHTQVFLESGKDVSVIVINAKDEKVIKDCLNAFTKAQ
;
A
#
# COMPACT_ATOMS: atom_id res chain seq x y z
N MET A 1 19.47 28.22 -12.74
CA MET A 1 19.32 26.75 -12.76
C MET A 1 18.67 26.21 -11.46
N LYS A 2 17.54 26.78 -10.96
CA LYS A 2 16.88 26.35 -9.70
C LYS A 2 15.41 25.93 -9.86
N LYS A 3 14.88 25.86 -11.11
CA LYS A 3 13.44 25.59 -11.34
C LYS A 3 13.07 24.10 -11.57
N ASN A 4 14.02 23.23 -11.88
CA ASN A 4 13.70 21.85 -12.28
C ASN A 4 13.71 20.84 -11.11
N PHE A 5 14.24 21.22 -9.95
CA PHE A 5 14.31 20.32 -8.80
C PHE A 5 12.93 20.06 -8.12
N LYS A 6 12.01 21.03 -8.27
CA LYS A 6 10.64 20.87 -7.71
C LYS A 6 9.76 19.90 -8.51
N LEU A 7 10.04 19.70 -9.80
CA LEU A 7 9.22 18.82 -10.65
C LEU A 7 9.54 17.33 -10.41
N ILE A 8 10.80 17.01 -10.09
CA ILE A 8 11.23 15.63 -9.81
C ILE A 8 10.64 15.10 -8.50
N MET A 9 10.49 15.98 -7.49
CA MET A 9 9.84 15.61 -6.24
C MET A 9 8.33 15.41 -6.38
N ALA A 10 7.67 16.08 -7.32
CA ALA A 10 6.24 15.89 -7.56
C ALA A 10 5.92 14.54 -8.22
N GLY A 11 6.81 14.02 -9.07
CA GLY A 11 6.63 12.68 -9.69
C GLY A 11 6.78 11.53 -8.70
N ILE A 12 7.59 11.71 -7.65
CA ILE A 12 7.81 10.68 -6.62
C ILE A 12 6.60 10.57 -5.67
N VAL A 13 5.91 11.68 -5.43
CA VAL A 13 4.72 11.72 -4.56
C VAL A 13 3.54 10.97 -5.19
N VAL A 14 3.45 10.91 -6.52
CA VAL A 14 2.37 10.19 -7.21
C VAL A 14 2.49 8.67 -7.06
N LEU A 15 3.70 8.12 -6.92
CA LEU A 15 3.89 6.69 -6.65
C LEU A 15 3.49 6.27 -5.22
N SER A 16 3.49 7.23 -4.28
CA SER A 16 3.14 6.98 -2.88
C SER A 16 1.70 7.36 -2.54
N ALA A 17 0.94 7.96 -3.47
CA ALA A 17 -0.45 8.27 -3.21
C ALA A 17 -1.27 6.97 -3.20
N LEU A 18 -1.65 6.53 -2.02
CA LEU A 18 -2.78 5.64 -1.77
C LEU A 18 -4.09 6.38 -2.12
N SER A 19 -4.13 7.06 -3.29
CA SER A 19 -5.32 7.80 -3.69
C SER A 19 -6.36 6.83 -4.19
N MET A 20 -7.19 6.41 -3.27
CA MET A 20 -8.44 5.70 -3.50
C MET A 20 -9.48 6.67 -4.01
N THR A 21 -9.44 6.98 -5.29
CA THR A 21 -10.59 7.62 -5.93
C THR A 21 -11.68 6.56 -6.09
N ALA A 22 -12.60 6.53 -5.13
CA ALA A 22 -13.87 5.86 -5.32
C ALA A 22 -14.53 6.45 -6.56
N CYS A 23 -14.67 5.65 -7.61
CA CYS A 23 -15.48 6.00 -8.78
C CYS A 23 -16.91 6.28 -8.30
N LYS A 24 -17.31 7.54 -8.33
CA LYS A 24 -18.68 7.98 -8.11
C LYS A 24 -19.51 7.50 -9.30
N GLY A 25 -20.07 6.29 -9.17
CA GLY A 25 -20.96 5.71 -10.16
C GLY A 25 -22.25 6.51 -10.26
N ASN A 26 -22.57 6.97 -11.45
CA ASN A 26 -23.84 7.57 -11.81
C ASN A 26 -24.98 6.57 -11.60
N LYS A 27 -25.99 7.04 -10.86
CA LYS A 27 -27.27 6.38 -10.64
C LYS A 27 -28.04 6.31 -11.95
N VAL A 28 -28.32 5.12 -12.44
CA VAL A 28 -29.37 4.87 -13.43
C VAL A 28 -30.37 3.95 -12.77
N GLU A 29 -31.56 4.50 -12.50
CA GLU A 29 -32.75 3.73 -12.12
C GLU A 29 -33.21 2.88 -13.31
N SER A 30 -33.43 1.59 -13.09
CA SER A 30 -34.42 0.85 -13.87
C SER A 30 -35.03 -0.26 -13.04
N LYS A 31 -36.34 -0.18 -12.97
CA LYS A 31 -37.32 -1.01 -12.27
C LYS A 31 -37.66 -2.22 -13.15
N ALA A 32 -37.59 -3.44 -12.63
CA ALA A 32 -38.49 -4.52 -13.00
C ALA A 32 -38.41 -5.71 -12.05
N GLU A 33 -39.55 -6.06 -11.49
CA GLU A 33 -39.81 -7.27 -10.70
C GLU A 33 -39.77 -8.54 -11.54
N SER A 34 -39.24 -9.65 -10.98
CA SER A 34 -39.86 -10.96 -11.18
C SER A 34 -39.36 -11.97 -10.12
N LYS A 35 -40.31 -12.62 -9.46
CA LYS A 35 -40.16 -13.76 -8.55
C LYS A 35 -39.78 -15.02 -9.34
N THR A 36 -38.93 -15.89 -8.80
CA THR A 36 -39.12 -17.35 -8.83
C THR A 36 -38.20 -18.05 -7.79
N GLU A 37 -38.72 -19.12 -7.25
CA GLU A 37 -38.31 -19.85 -6.05
C GLU A 37 -37.01 -20.69 -6.19
N SER A 38 -36.50 -21.06 -5.01
CA SER A 38 -35.28 -21.80 -4.62
C SER A 38 -35.07 -23.18 -5.32
N PRO A 39 -33.82 -23.71 -5.22
CA PRO A 39 -33.58 -24.68 -4.16
C PRO A 39 -32.29 -24.48 -3.35
N VAL A 40 -32.35 -24.99 -2.14
CA VAL A 40 -31.35 -25.01 -1.08
C VAL A 40 -30.09 -25.74 -1.55
N ALA A 41 -28.94 -25.05 -1.54
CA ALA A 41 -27.64 -25.67 -1.53
C ALA A 41 -26.91 -25.25 -0.24
N ASN A 42 -26.49 -26.23 0.55
CA ASN A 42 -25.68 -26.05 1.74
C ASN A 42 -24.38 -25.32 1.41
N THR A 43 -24.36 -24.04 1.66
CA THR A 43 -23.10 -23.26 1.68
C THR A 43 -22.53 -23.39 3.08
N VAL A 44 -21.39 -24.05 3.21
CA VAL A 44 -20.54 -23.97 4.39
C VAL A 44 -20.06 -22.53 4.46
N GLU A 45 -20.70 -21.74 5.29
CA GLU A 45 -20.34 -20.38 5.61
C GLU A 45 -19.03 -20.43 6.39
N SER A 46 -17.91 -20.23 5.72
CA SER A 46 -16.64 -19.89 6.38
C SER A 46 -16.84 -18.47 6.93
N THR A 47 -17.17 -18.37 8.21
CA THR A 47 -17.17 -17.11 8.95
C THR A 47 -15.73 -16.63 9.07
N ALA A 48 -15.25 -15.90 8.07
CA ALA A 48 -14.05 -15.10 8.21
C ALA A 48 -14.38 -13.95 9.17
N GLU A 49 -13.99 -14.12 10.42
CA GLU A 49 -14.14 -13.10 11.46
C GLU A 49 -13.37 -11.85 11.03
N SER A 50 -14.07 -10.73 10.90
CA SER A 50 -13.45 -9.43 10.57
C SER A 50 -12.64 -8.97 11.78
N ALA A 51 -11.37 -8.58 11.55
CA ALA A 51 -10.55 -7.98 12.60
C ALA A 51 -11.23 -6.75 13.22
N SER A 52 -11.01 -6.50 14.50
CA SER A 52 -11.53 -5.29 15.16
C SER A 52 -10.86 -4.05 14.59
N ASN A 53 -11.52 -2.88 14.64
CA ASN A 53 -10.94 -1.63 14.16
C ASN A 53 -9.63 -1.26 14.88
N GLU A 54 -9.47 -1.66 16.14
CA GLU A 54 -8.23 -1.45 16.91
C GLU A 54 -7.09 -2.31 16.36
N ASP A 55 -7.38 -3.56 15.99
CA ASP A 55 -6.38 -4.46 15.39
C ASP A 55 -5.93 -3.96 14.00
N LEU A 56 -6.84 -3.34 13.23
CA LEU A 56 -6.53 -2.78 11.90
C LEU A 56 -5.66 -1.53 11.97
N ASN A 57 -5.77 -0.71 13.01
CA ASN A 57 -4.96 0.51 13.16
C ASN A 57 -3.52 0.23 13.59
N GLY A 58 -3.31 -0.88 14.31
CA GLY A 58 -2.00 -1.20 14.88
C GLY A 58 -1.63 -0.29 16.06
N THR A 59 -0.42 -0.48 16.59
CA THR A 59 0.11 0.24 17.74
C THR A 59 1.54 0.71 17.49
N TYR A 60 1.91 1.82 18.13
CA TYR A 60 3.24 2.41 18.09
C TYR A 60 3.93 2.26 19.43
N ASP A 61 5.20 1.88 19.41
CA ASP A 61 6.14 1.94 20.54
C ASP A 61 7.45 2.52 20.02
N SER A 62 7.65 3.83 20.22
CA SER A 62 8.81 4.58 19.73
C SER A 62 9.02 4.41 18.20
N SER A 63 10.06 3.65 17.81
CA SER A 63 10.38 3.37 16.40
C SER A 63 9.70 2.12 15.84
N VAL A 64 8.89 1.44 16.65
CA VAL A 64 8.28 0.16 16.29
C VAL A 64 6.79 0.33 16.05
N TYR A 65 6.33 -0.14 14.91
CA TYR A 65 4.92 -0.30 14.58
C TYR A 65 4.54 -1.78 14.61
N THR A 66 3.42 -2.12 15.24
CA THR A 66 2.89 -3.48 15.30
C THR A 66 1.44 -3.50 14.85
N ASN A 67 1.10 -4.39 13.91
CA ASN A 67 -0.27 -4.62 13.47
C ASN A 67 -0.58 -6.12 13.58
N LYS A 68 -1.47 -6.46 14.51
CA LYS A 68 -1.83 -7.85 14.81
C LYS A 68 -2.73 -8.45 13.75
N ALA A 69 -3.63 -7.66 13.14
CA ALA A 69 -4.54 -8.15 12.12
C ALA A 69 -3.80 -8.73 10.91
N PHE A 70 -2.71 -8.09 10.50
CA PHE A 70 -1.86 -8.54 9.39
C PHE A 70 -0.60 -9.29 9.86
N ASN A 71 -0.46 -9.50 11.18
CA ASN A 71 0.67 -10.19 11.81
C ASN A 71 2.04 -9.63 11.39
N ILE A 72 2.17 -8.30 11.42
CA ILE A 72 3.40 -7.58 11.08
C ILE A 72 3.89 -6.73 12.24
N LYS A 73 5.20 -6.63 12.35
CA LYS A 73 5.93 -5.69 13.20
C LYS A 73 7.08 -5.11 12.39
N PHE A 74 7.23 -3.79 12.39
CA PHE A 74 8.29 -3.07 11.69
C PHE A 74 9.07 -2.20 12.67
N ASP A 75 10.40 -2.31 12.66
CA ASP A 75 11.28 -1.43 13.42
C ASP A 75 12.03 -0.49 12.46
N ALA A 76 11.66 0.79 12.46
CA ALA A 76 12.26 1.79 11.60
C ALA A 76 13.76 2.00 11.89
N LYS A 77 14.20 1.84 13.16
CA LYS A 77 15.62 1.98 13.52
C LYS A 77 16.50 0.88 12.92
N ALA A 78 15.96 -0.31 12.69
CA ALA A 78 16.68 -1.41 12.05
C ALA A 78 17.19 -1.06 10.65
N VAL A 79 16.53 -0.09 9.99
CA VAL A 79 16.88 0.39 8.64
C VAL A 79 17.27 1.89 8.63
N ASN A 80 17.61 2.44 9.77
CA ASN A 80 18.01 3.85 9.93
C ASN A 80 16.95 4.86 9.45
N MET A 81 15.67 4.53 9.63
CA MET A 81 14.55 5.42 9.32
C MET A 81 13.99 6.06 10.59
N GLU A 82 13.39 7.22 10.42
CA GLU A 82 12.60 7.90 11.43
C GLU A 82 11.12 7.51 11.27
N MET A 83 10.51 7.03 12.36
CA MET A 83 9.10 6.73 12.43
C MET A 83 8.31 8.02 12.66
N VAL A 84 7.35 8.32 11.81
CA VAL A 84 6.40 9.41 12.03
C VAL A 84 5.54 9.08 13.24
N SER A 85 5.40 10.02 14.16
CA SER A 85 4.61 9.81 15.38
C SER A 85 3.13 9.56 15.05
N ALA A 86 2.40 8.91 15.96
CA ALA A 86 0.97 8.68 15.79
C ALA A 86 0.18 10.01 15.70
N GLU A 87 0.65 11.06 16.40
CA GLU A 87 0.06 12.40 16.36
C GLU A 87 0.26 13.06 14.98
N ASP A 88 1.50 13.09 14.48
CA ASP A 88 1.81 13.66 13.16
C ASP A 88 1.10 12.90 12.04
N LEU A 89 1.01 11.56 12.15
CA LEU A 89 0.27 10.74 11.20
C LEU A 89 -1.22 11.09 11.20
N SER A 90 -1.82 11.26 12.39
CA SER A 90 -3.22 11.69 12.52
C SER A 90 -3.45 13.05 11.87
N ASP A 91 -2.52 13.99 12.02
CA ASP A 91 -2.62 15.30 11.38
C ASP A 91 -2.44 15.23 9.86
N MET A 92 -1.59 14.34 9.37
CA MET A 92 -1.50 14.06 7.92
C MET A 92 -2.81 13.50 7.38
N GLN A 93 -3.42 12.51 8.06
CA GLN A 93 -4.71 11.91 7.70
C GLN A 93 -5.83 12.97 7.62
N LYS A 94 -5.91 13.85 8.63
CA LYS A 94 -6.89 14.95 8.64
C LYS A 94 -6.70 15.92 7.47
N LYS A 95 -5.45 16.28 7.15
CA LYS A 95 -5.12 17.21 6.05
C LYS A 95 -5.40 16.60 4.68
N THR A 96 -5.20 15.31 4.52
CA THR A 96 -5.41 14.58 3.26
C THR A 96 -6.83 14.03 3.12
N HIS A 97 -7.62 14.02 4.19
CA HIS A 97 -8.92 13.33 4.27
C HIS A 97 -8.80 11.84 3.92
N ASP A 98 -7.66 11.22 4.31
CA ASP A 98 -7.34 9.81 4.04
C ASP A 98 -6.84 9.16 5.34
N ASP A 99 -7.65 8.26 5.90
CA ASP A 99 -7.35 7.50 7.11
C ASP A 99 -6.82 6.09 6.83
N THR A 100 -6.57 5.76 5.57
CA THR A 100 -6.07 4.44 5.16
C THR A 100 -4.62 4.22 5.54
N LEU A 101 -3.78 5.27 5.56
CA LEU A 101 -2.39 5.21 5.98
C LEU A 101 -2.31 4.94 7.49
N LYS A 102 -1.63 3.86 7.89
CA LYS A 102 -1.53 3.41 9.29
C LYS A 102 -0.12 3.50 9.86
N MET A 103 0.90 3.57 9.02
CA MET A 103 2.30 3.75 9.42
C MET A 103 3.07 4.48 8.33
N TYR A 104 3.99 5.36 8.75
CA TYR A 104 4.94 6.01 7.87
C TYR A 104 6.30 6.12 8.54
N ALA A 105 7.34 5.62 7.88
CA ALA A 105 8.73 5.82 8.26
C ALA A 105 9.53 6.33 7.06
N HIS A 106 10.53 7.18 7.29
CA HIS A 106 11.31 7.77 6.22
C HIS A 106 12.77 8.02 6.61
N ASP A 107 13.63 8.04 5.60
CA ASP A 107 14.99 8.56 5.66
C ASP A 107 15.11 9.68 4.61
N THR A 108 15.12 10.92 5.09
CA THR A 108 15.20 12.11 4.22
C THR A 108 16.55 12.22 3.55
N ALA A 109 17.64 11.78 4.19
CA ALA A 109 18.99 11.85 3.63
C ALA A 109 19.13 10.96 2.39
N ASN A 110 18.58 9.74 2.43
CA ASN A 110 18.61 8.78 1.33
C ASN A 110 17.36 8.77 0.47
N SER A 111 16.36 9.62 0.77
CA SER A 111 15.09 9.72 0.04
C SER A 111 14.41 8.35 -0.04
N SER A 112 14.37 7.62 1.06
CA SER A 112 13.68 6.35 1.18
C SER A 112 12.53 6.43 2.17
N SER A 113 11.52 5.58 1.98
CA SER A 113 10.34 5.54 2.84
C SER A 113 9.70 4.17 2.88
N VAL A 114 9.04 3.88 3.99
CA VAL A 114 8.18 2.72 4.19
C VAL A 114 6.82 3.21 4.69
N LEU A 115 5.77 2.79 4.02
CA LEU A 115 4.39 3.07 4.40
C LEU A 115 3.65 1.74 4.60
N PHE A 116 2.70 1.72 5.51
CA PHE A 116 1.71 0.65 5.65
C PHE A 116 0.33 1.27 5.71
N GLY A 117 -0.60 0.72 4.93
CA GLY A 117 -1.97 1.23 4.88
C GLY A 117 -2.98 0.16 4.50
N LEU A 118 -4.25 0.46 4.78
CA LEU A 118 -5.38 -0.37 4.38
C LEU A 118 -5.76 -0.06 2.93
N VAL A 119 -6.32 -1.06 2.25
CA VAL A 119 -6.75 -0.94 0.86
C VAL A 119 -8.23 -1.28 0.75
N ASN A 120 -9.04 -0.33 0.27
CA ASN A 120 -10.43 -0.59 -0.06
C ASN A 120 -10.54 -1.23 -1.45
N ILE A 121 -10.74 -2.53 -1.52
CA ILE A 121 -10.87 -3.26 -2.77
C ILE A 121 -12.35 -3.50 -3.06
N THR A 122 -12.80 -3.05 -4.22
CA THR A 122 -14.17 -3.30 -4.73
C THR A 122 -14.22 -4.44 -5.75
N SER A 123 -13.06 -4.98 -6.12
CA SER A 123 -12.84 -6.09 -7.05
C SER A 123 -11.98 -7.15 -6.36
N ASP A 124 -11.58 -8.19 -7.09
CA ASP A 124 -10.55 -9.09 -6.57
C ASP A 124 -9.16 -8.42 -6.51
N LEU A 125 -8.28 -8.94 -5.66
CA LEU A 125 -6.94 -8.38 -5.44
C LEU A 125 -6.12 -8.36 -6.74
N LYS A 126 -6.26 -9.37 -7.60
CA LYS A 126 -5.52 -9.41 -8.87
C LYS A 126 -5.92 -8.25 -9.79
N ALA A 127 -7.22 -8.01 -9.96
CA ALA A 127 -7.71 -6.89 -10.78
C ALA A 127 -7.27 -5.54 -10.20
N TYR A 128 -7.23 -5.40 -8.88
CA TYR A 128 -6.69 -4.22 -8.21
C TYR A 128 -5.20 -4.01 -8.51
N ILE A 129 -4.39 -5.06 -8.45
CA ILE A 129 -2.95 -5.03 -8.76
C ILE A 129 -2.73 -4.64 -10.22
N ASP A 130 -3.45 -5.27 -11.15
CA ASP A 130 -3.35 -4.98 -12.60
C ASP A 130 -3.72 -3.52 -12.90
N GLY A 131 -4.76 -3.00 -12.24
CA GLY A 131 -5.16 -1.59 -12.33
C GLY A 131 -4.10 -0.63 -11.79
N ASN A 132 -3.46 -0.97 -10.67
CA ASN A 132 -2.35 -0.17 -10.12
C ASN A 132 -1.14 -0.13 -11.05
N ILE A 133 -0.76 -1.25 -11.65
CA ILE A 133 0.33 -1.31 -12.64
C ILE A 133 0.03 -0.40 -13.83
N ALA A 134 -1.20 -0.49 -14.38
CA ALA A 134 -1.62 0.36 -15.49
C ALA A 134 -1.56 1.85 -15.10
N ARG A 135 -1.99 2.21 -13.88
CA ARG A 135 -1.91 3.57 -13.37
C ARG A 135 -0.46 4.04 -13.18
N ILE A 136 0.41 3.24 -12.55
CA ILE A 136 1.83 3.58 -12.38
C ILE A 136 2.48 3.89 -13.74
N ASN A 137 2.26 3.05 -14.74
CA ASN A 137 2.82 3.26 -16.07
C ASN A 137 2.27 4.53 -16.72
N LYS A 138 0.95 4.77 -16.63
CA LYS A 138 0.28 5.95 -17.20
C LYS A 138 0.73 7.25 -16.53
N ASP A 139 0.76 7.29 -15.19
CA ASP A 139 1.09 8.51 -14.43
C ASP A 139 2.55 8.95 -14.61
N ASN A 140 3.41 8.03 -15.05
CA ASN A 140 4.82 8.28 -15.31
C ASN A 140 5.16 8.28 -16.82
N GLU A 141 4.15 8.26 -17.69
CA GLU A 141 4.36 8.34 -19.13
C GLU A 141 5.11 9.63 -19.51
N GLY A 142 6.23 9.50 -20.21
CA GLY A 142 7.08 10.62 -20.59
C GLY A 142 8.00 11.18 -19.48
N ALA A 143 7.92 10.67 -18.24
CA ALA A 143 8.83 11.08 -17.16
C ALA A 143 10.21 10.42 -17.27
N GLY A 144 10.29 9.25 -17.90
CA GLY A 144 11.51 8.44 -18.07
C GLY A 144 11.17 7.01 -18.40
N ASP A 145 12.17 6.13 -18.28
CA ASP A 145 11.97 4.69 -18.46
C ASP A 145 11.31 4.11 -17.21
N ILE A 146 10.04 3.71 -17.33
CA ILE A 146 9.29 3.04 -16.27
C ILE A 146 9.04 1.58 -16.61
N LYS A 147 9.25 0.71 -15.64
CA LYS A 147 8.84 -0.69 -15.70
C LYS A 147 8.17 -1.05 -14.39
N ALA A 148 6.86 -1.29 -14.43
CA ALA A 148 6.09 -1.83 -13.33
C ALA A 148 5.58 -3.22 -13.69
N GLU A 149 5.75 -4.19 -12.79
CA GLU A 149 5.35 -5.59 -12.99
C GLU A 149 4.83 -6.20 -11.69
N SER A 150 3.86 -7.12 -11.82
CA SER A 150 3.42 -7.95 -10.70
C SER A 150 4.34 -9.15 -10.53
N THR A 151 4.54 -9.54 -9.29
CA THR A 151 5.27 -10.75 -8.91
C THR A 151 4.73 -11.29 -7.60
N THR A 152 5.28 -12.39 -7.12
CA THR A 152 5.03 -12.94 -5.80
C THR A 152 6.35 -13.05 -5.05
N ILE A 153 6.37 -12.60 -3.81
CA ILE A 153 7.54 -12.72 -2.94
C ILE A 153 7.23 -13.57 -1.71
N LYS A 154 8.26 -14.15 -1.11
CA LYS A 154 8.15 -14.73 0.24
C LYS A 154 8.27 -13.61 1.27
N PHE A 155 7.17 -13.28 1.94
CA PHE A 155 7.12 -12.28 2.99
C PHE A 155 6.62 -12.91 4.29
N LEU A 156 7.43 -12.83 5.35
CA LEU A 156 7.19 -13.46 6.65
C LEU A 156 6.81 -14.95 6.58
N GLY A 157 7.37 -15.65 5.58
CA GLY A 157 7.16 -17.09 5.38
C GLY A 157 5.94 -17.46 4.55
N LYS A 158 5.16 -16.49 4.07
CA LYS A 158 4.00 -16.70 3.17
C LYS A 158 4.28 -16.12 1.79
N ASP A 159 3.59 -16.63 0.77
CA ASP A 159 3.55 -15.99 -0.53
C ASP A 159 2.69 -14.72 -0.45
N ALA A 160 3.23 -13.61 -0.90
CA ALA A 160 2.55 -12.32 -0.93
C ALA A 160 2.60 -11.72 -2.35
N PRO A 161 1.45 -11.34 -2.94
CA PRO A 161 1.43 -10.60 -4.18
C PRO A 161 2.19 -9.28 -4.03
N CYS A 162 2.92 -8.90 -5.08
CA CYS A 162 3.80 -7.73 -5.04
C CYS A 162 3.80 -7.00 -6.38
N ILE A 163 3.87 -5.68 -6.35
CA ILE A 163 4.22 -4.85 -7.51
C ILE A 163 5.64 -4.35 -7.29
N ASN A 164 6.51 -4.56 -8.28
CA ASN A 164 7.80 -3.89 -8.35
C ASN A 164 7.79 -2.91 -9.51
N ALA A 165 8.20 -1.66 -9.24
CA ALA A 165 8.40 -0.68 -10.27
C ALA A 165 9.78 -0.05 -10.17
N LYS A 166 10.38 0.21 -11.33
CA LYS A 166 11.64 0.93 -11.48
C LYS A 166 11.42 2.06 -12.45
N LEU A 167 11.72 3.29 -12.00
CA LEU A 167 11.68 4.49 -12.82
C LEU A 167 13.09 5.05 -12.92
N THR A 168 13.58 5.25 -14.14
CA THR A 168 14.85 5.94 -14.40
C THR A 168 14.58 7.20 -15.19
N ALA A 169 14.87 8.36 -14.60
CA ALA A 169 14.69 9.68 -15.21
C ALA A 169 15.87 10.57 -14.87
N ASN A 170 16.41 11.28 -15.87
CA ASN A 170 17.53 12.22 -15.71
C ASN A 170 18.75 11.61 -14.98
N GLY A 171 19.05 10.33 -15.23
CA GLY A 171 20.17 9.61 -14.61
C GLY A 171 19.93 9.21 -13.15
N VAL A 172 18.74 9.44 -12.61
CA VAL A 172 18.34 9.00 -11.27
C VAL A 172 17.38 7.82 -11.39
N THR A 173 17.69 6.73 -10.68
CA THR A 173 16.79 5.57 -10.57
C THR A 173 16.06 5.61 -9.23
N GLN A 174 14.75 5.29 -9.28
CA GLN A 174 13.91 5.07 -8.12
C GLN A 174 13.31 3.67 -8.21
N TYR A 175 13.32 2.98 -7.09
CA TYR A 175 12.69 1.68 -6.91
C TYR A 175 11.46 1.84 -6.04
N HIS A 176 10.40 1.17 -6.40
CA HIS A 176 9.12 1.17 -5.71
C HIS A 176 8.61 -0.26 -5.59
N THR A 177 8.24 -0.66 -4.40
CA THR A 177 7.68 -2.00 -4.12
C THR A 177 6.40 -1.86 -3.32
N GLN A 178 5.35 -2.56 -3.74
CA GLN A 178 4.10 -2.71 -2.99
C GLN A 178 3.91 -4.19 -2.67
N VAL A 179 3.78 -4.53 -1.39
CA VAL A 179 3.49 -5.90 -0.94
C VAL A 179 2.09 -5.92 -0.36
N PHE A 180 1.23 -6.78 -0.88
CA PHE A 180 -0.17 -6.88 -0.46
C PHE A 180 -0.33 -8.02 0.54
N LEU A 181 -1.06 -7.74 1.63
CA LEU A 181 -1.35 -8.70 2.69
C LEU A 181 -2.86 -8.79 2.87
N GLU A 182 -3.35 -10.00 3.06
CA GLU A 182 -4.76 -10.29 3.30
C GLU A 182 -4.98 -10.79 4.72
N SER A 183 -6.03 -10.30 5.38
CA SER A 183 -6.50 -10.74 6.69
C SER A 183 -8.03 -10.77 6.71
N GLY A 184 -8.60 -11.96 6.58
CA GLY A 184 -10.04 -12.12 6.38
C GLY A 184 -10.50 -11.42 5.10
N LYS A 185 -11.38 -10.43 5.23
CA LYS A 185 -11.85 -9.58 4.12
C LYS A 185 -11.01 -8.33 3.93
N ASP A 186 -10.11 -8.04 4.86
CA ASP A 186 -9.33 -6.81 4.86
C ASP A 186 -8.03 -7.01 4.09
N VAL A 187 -7.65 -6.01 3.32
CA VAL A 187 -6.40 -5.99 2.56
C VAL A 187 -5.58 -4.79 3.00
N SER A 188 -4.29 -5.00 3.13
CA SER A 188 -3.33 -3.94 3.38
C SER A 188 -2.20 -3.96 2.36
N VAL A 189 -1.47 -2.85 2.28
CA VAL A 189 -0.30 -2.72 1.44
C VAL A 189 0.86 -2.14 2.23
N ILE A 190 2.04 -2.74 2.05
CA ILE A 190 3.32 -2.15 2.43
C ILE A 190 3.89 -1.50 1.17
N VAL A 191 4.20 -0.21 1.23
CA VAL A 191 4.83 0.53 0.14
C VAL A 191 6.23 0.94 0.55
N ILE A 192 7.23 0.59 -0.25
CA ILE A 192 8.63 0.95 -0.01
C ILE A 192 9.16 1.70 -1.23
N ASN A 193 9.76 2.87 -0.98
CA ASN A 193 10.42 3.67 -2.00
C ASN A 193 11.89 3.85 -1.63
N ALA A 194 12.80 3.71 -2.58
CA ALA A 194 14.23 3.94 -2.38
C ALA A 194 14.96 4.23 -3.70
N LYS A 195 16.15 4.82 -3.61
CA LYS A 195 17.07 5.00 -4.75
C LYS A 195 17.96 3.77 -4.98
N ASP A 196 17.98 2.83 -4.04
CA ASP A 196 18.79 1.61 -4.10
C ASP A 196 17.90 0.39 -3.83
N GLU A 197 17.99 -0.60 -4.69
CA GLU A 197 17.26 -1.86 -4.55
C GLU A 197 17.65 -2.62 -3.28
N LYS A 198 18.90 -2.45 -2.80
CA LYS A 198 19.32 -3.02 -1.52
C LYS A 198 18.50 -2.47 -0.36
N VAL A 199 18.19 -1.17 -0.36
CA VAL A 199 17.36 -0.54 0.68
C VAL A 199 15.95 -1.13 0.69
N ILE A 200 15.35 -1.43 -0.49
CA ILE A 200 14.07 -2.14 -0.57
C ILE A 200 14.16 -3.49 0.17
N LYS A 201 15.21 -4.27 -0.10
CA LYS A 201 15.41 -5.59 0.53
C LYS A 201 15.63 -5.46 2.04
N ASP A 202 16.43 -4.49 2.48
CA ASP A 202 16.69 -4.24 3.90
C ASP A 202 15.38 -3.85 4.62
N CYS A 203 14.55 -2.99 4.02
CA CYS A 203 13.25 -2.62 4.57
C CYS A 203 12.28 -3.82 4.67
N LEU A 204 12.23 -4.68 3.64
CA LEU A 204 11.42 -5.90 3.71
C LEU A 204 11.88 -6.85 4.82
N ASN A 205 13.20 -6.97 5.03
CA ASN A 205 13.79 -7.80 6.09
C ASN A 205 13.61 -7.20 7.50
N ALA A 206 13.33 -5.91 7.64
CA ALA A 206 13.04 -5.26 8.91
C ALA A 206 11.62 -5.58 9.44
N PHE A 207 10.78 -6.17 8.60
CA PHE A 207 9.49 -6.70 9.05
C PHE A 207 9.67 -8.06 9.74
N THR A 208 8.98 -8.23 10.86
CA THR A 208 8.89 -9.49 11.60
C THR A 208 7.43 -9.81 11.88
N LYS A 209 7.13 -11.02 12.36
CA LYS A 209 5.77 -11.35 12.82
C LYS A 209 5.46 -10.60 14.11
N ALA A 210 4.24 -10.05 14.20
CA ALA A 210 3.65 -9.64 15.47
C ALA A 210 3.33 -10.93 16.25
N GLN A 211 3.96 -11.15 17.36
CA GLN A 211 3.62 -12.28 18.24
C GLN A 211 2.42 -11.94 19.12
#